data_ab0af67c3b9360f99e83b014d0a39650
#
_entry.id   ab0af67c3b9360f99e83b014d0a39650
#
_cell.length_a   1.000
_cell.length_b   1.000
_cell.length_c   1.000
_cell.angle_alpha   90.00
_cell.angle_beta   90.00
_cell.angle_gamma   90.00
#
_symmetry.space_group_name_H-M   'P 1'
#
loop_
_entity.id
_entity.type
_entity.pdbx_description
1 polymer ?
#
loop_
_entity_poly.entity_id
_entity_poly.type
_entity_poly.pdbx_seq_one_letter_code
_entity_poly.pdbx_strand_id
1 'polypeptide(L)' 'MAEQYDNTNSFALFKNEKGDNEARPDYTGTVTLENGKDMRMAAWIRESKSGIKFLSGRLSGTVSFYLI' A
#
# COMPACT_ATOMS: atom_id res chain seq x y z
N MET A 1 20.40 -11.98 12.30
CA MET A 1 20.20 -11.70 12.14
C MET A 1 19.58 -10.88 12.33
N ALA A 2 19.39 -10.68 12.10
CA ALA A 2 18.95 -9.70 11.97
C ALA A 2 17.93 -9.35 12.72
N GLU A 3 17.95 -9.44 13.56
CA GLU A 3 17.03 -9.19 14.31
C GLU A 3 16.76 -7.81 14.34
N GLN A 4 17.55 -7.03 13.96
CA GLN A 4 17.30 -5.80 13.92
C GLN A 4 16.56 -5.43 12.74
N TYR A 5 15.37 -5.26 12.73
CA TYR A 5 14.61 -5.00 11.69
C TYR A 5 14.59 -3.58 11.41
N ASP A 6 14.98 -3.09 10.30
CA ASP A 6 14.91 -1.73 9.89
C ASP A 6 13.84 -1.63 8.83
N ASN A 7 12.71 -1.06 9.15
CA ASN A 7 11.63 -0.96 8.21
C ASN A 7 11.72 0.24 7.29
N THR A 8 12.78 1.00 7.35
CA THR A 8 12.93 2.17 6.52
C THR A 8 12.97 1.77 5.07
N ASN A 9 12.33 2.52 4.23
CA ASN A 9 12.34 2.26 2.79
C ASN A 9 11.73 0.93 2.45
N SER A 10 10.76 0.49 3.21
CA SER A 10 10.11 -0.76 2.92
C SER A 10 8.61 -0.61 2.99
N PHE A 11 7.91 -1.59 2.48
CA PHE A 11 6.47 -1.54 2.54
C PHE A 11 5.92 -2.95 2.62
N ALA A 12 4.67 -3.04 2.99
CA ALA A 12 3.95 -4.31 2.99
C ALA A 12 2.56 -4.06 2.47
N LEU A 13 2.11 -4.92 1.60
CA LEU A 13 0.76 -4.86 1.05
C LEU A 13 0.04 -6.14 1.37
N PHE A 14 -1.20 -6.02 1.78
CA PHE A 14 -2.02 -7.17 2.11
C PHE A 14 -3.27 -7.15 1.27
N LYS A 15 -3.74 -8.31 0.91
CA LYS A 15 -4.92 -8.41 0.10
C LYS A 15 -6.11 -7.83 0.84
N ASN A 16 -6.85 -6.99 0.17
CA ASN A 16 -7.98 -6.31 0.76
C ASN A 16 -9.27 -6.96 0.35
N GLU A 17 -10.21 -7.04 1.28
CA GLU A 17 -11.50 -7.59 0.97
C GLU A 17 -12.34 -6.51 0.36
N LYS A 18 -12.68 -6.65 -0.88
CA LYS A 18 -13.44 -5.63 -1.58
C LYS A 18 -14.93 -5.75 -1.37
N GLY A 19 -15.40 -6.89 -1.00
CA GLY A 19 -16.82 -7.11 -0.86
C GLY A 19 -17.49 -6.87 -2.19
N ASP A 20 -18.55 -6.09 -2.18
CA ASP A 20 -19.26 -5.83 -3.41
C ASP A 20 -18.83 -4.54 -4.05
N ASN A 21 -17.82 -3.88 -3.53
CA ASN A 21 -17.45 -2.59 -4.06
C ASN A 21 -16.17 -2.71 -4.85
N GLU A 22 -16.28 -2.74 -6.16
CA GLU A 22 -15.11 -2.91 -6.99
C GLU A 22 -14.23 -1.68 -7.04
N ALA A 23 -14.70 -0.56 -6.54
CA ALA A 23 -13.86 0.62 -6.50
C ALA A 23 -12.85 0.55 -5.37
N ARG A 24 -12.98 -0.39 -4.46
CA ARG A 24 -12.03 -0.49 -3.38
C ARG A 24 -10.71 -1.04 -3.90
N PRO A 25 -9.63 -0.73 -3.23
CA PRO A 25 -8.34 -1.26 -3.68
C PRO A 25 -8.25 -2.77 -3.52
N ASP A 26 -7.48 -3.39 -4.35
CA ASP A 26 -7.24 -4.82 -4.27
C ASP A 26 -6.25 -5.13 -3.18
N TYR A 27 -5.35 -4.21 -2.86
CA TYR A 27 -4.37 -4.38 -1.82
C TYR A 27 -4.25 -3.09 -1.02
N THR A 28 -4.00 -3.21 0.26
CA THR A 28 -3.75 -2.04 1.09
C THR A 28 -2.59 -2.35 2.00
N GLY A 29 -1.92 -1.34 2.46
CA GLY A 29 -0.80 -1.55 3.34
C GLY A 29 -0.19 -0.25 3.78
N THR A 30 1.06 -0.32 4.17
CA THR A 30 1.78 0.87 4.61
C THR A 30 3.18 0.84 4.03
N VAL A 31 3.76 2.01 3.91
CA VAL A 31 5.13 2.13 3.48
C VAL A 31 5.84 3.03 4.49
N THR A 32 7.05 2.69 4.84
CA THR A 32 7.87 3.50 5.73
C THR A 32 8.96 4.15 4.90
N LEU A 33 8.98 5.44 4.91
CA LEU A 33 9.90 6.18 4.07
C LEU A 33 11.25 6.32 4.75
N GLU A 34 12.17 6.89 4.00
CA GLU A 34 13.52 6.98 4.47
C GLU A 34 13.63 7.79 5.75
N ASN A 35 12.80 8.77 5.93
CA ASN A 35 12.83 9.58 7.13
C ASN A 35 12.02 8.96 8.27
N GLY A 36 11.60 7.72 8.11
CA GLY A 36 10.85 7.06 9.16
C GLY A 36 9.38 7.36 9.18
N LYS A 37 8.88 8.11 8.22
CA LYS A 37 7.49 8.45 8.21
C LYS A 37 6.68 7.35 7.56
N ASP A 38 5.57 6.99 8.15
CA ASP A 38 4.71 5.96 7.60
C ASP A 38 3.60 6.57 6.80
N MET A 39 3.28 5.98 5.68
CA MET A 39 2.17 6.41 4.86
C MET A 39 1.34 5.22 4.49
N ARG A 40 0.07 5.43 4.23
CA ARG A 40 -0.78 4.35 3.81
C ARG A 40 -0.70 4.20 2.31
N MET A 41 -0.83 2.97 1.86
CA MET A 41 -0.82 2.67 0.45
C MET A 41 -2.07 1.93 0.07
N ALA A 42 -2.53 2.15 -1.14
CA ALA A 42 -3.62 1.38 -1.70
C ALA A 42 -3.25 1.08 -3.13
N ALA A 43 -3.55 -0.10 -3.60
CA ALA A 43 -3.17 -0.49 -4.95
C ALA A 43 -4.32 -1.21 -5.62
N TRP A 44 -4.46 -0.96 -6.90
CA TRP A 44 -5.50 -1.57 -7.72
C TRP A 44 -4.81 -2.35 -8.82
N ILE A 45 -5.37 -3.49 -9.16
CA ILE A 45 -4.85 -4.28 -10.26
C ILE A 45 -5.38 -3.68 -11.55
N ARG A 46 -4.49 -3.43 -12.48
CA ARG A 46 -4.86 -2.86 -13.77
C ARG A 46 -4.22 -3.68 -14.86
N GLU A 47 -4.66 -3.44 -16.07
CA GLU A 47 -4.12 -4.17 -17.21
C GLU A 47 -3.76 -3.19 -18.30
N SER A 48 -2.58 -3.32 -18.85
CA SER A 48 -2.13 -2.43 -19.91
C SER A 48 -2.72 -2.85 -21.23
N LYS A 49 -2.50 -2.05 -22.23
CA LYS A 49 -3.03 -2.36 -23.55
C LYS A 49 -2.44 -3.62 -24.11
N SER A 50 -1.24 -3.96 -23.71
CA SER A 50 -0.65 -5.18 -24.21
C SER A 50 -1.01 -6.39 -23.37
N GLY A 51 -1.91 -6.24 -22.43
CA GLY A 51 -2.35 -7.38 -21.65
C GLY A 51 -1.52 -7.68 -20.43
N ILE A 52 -0.64 -6.80 -20.04
CA ILE A 52 0.17 -7.04 -18.87
C ILE A 52 -0.53 -6.51 -17.65
N LYS A 53 -0.65 -7.32 -16.62
CA LYS A 53 -1.27 -6.88 -15.40
C LYS A 53 -0.27 -6.23 -14.51
N PHE A 54 -0.66 -5.16 -13.87
CA PHE A 54 0.23 -4.45 -12.99
C PHE A 54 -0.58 -3.81 -11.87
N LEU A 55 0.11 -3.34 -10.85
CA LEU A 55 -0.54 -2.66 -9.74
C LEU A 55 -0.28 -1.18 -9.85
N SER A 56 -1.34 -0.42 -9.71
CA SER A 56 -1.26 1.02 -9.71
C SER A 56 -1.81 1.48 -8.39
N GLY A 57 -1.16 2.39 -7.71
CA GLY A 57 -1.62 2.75 -6.39
C GLY A 57 -1.35 4.18 -6.03
N ARG A 58 -1.67 4.48 -4.80
CA ARG A 58 -1.51 5.80 -4.27
C ARG A 58 -0.99 5.73 -2.87
N LEU A 59 -0.32 6.78 -2.45
CA LEU A 59 0.09 6.94 -1.08
C LEU A 59 -0.77 8.02 -0.47
N SER A 60 -1.19 7.80 0.76
CA SER A 60 -1.94 8.79 1.47
C SER A 60 -1.08 9.31 2.58
N GLY A 61 -1.42 10.41 3.13
CA GLY A 61 -0.66 10.97 4.18
C GLY A 61 -0.59 10.09 5.40
N THR A 62 -0.09 10.60 6.49
CA THR A 62 0.14 9.76 7.60
C THR A 62 -1.11 9.17 8.09
N VAL A 63 -0.98 8.04 8.69
CA VAL A 63 -2.07 7.31 9.14
C VAL A 63 -2.60 7.85 10.35
N SER A 64 -1.94 8.72 10.97
CA SER A 64 -2.42 9.05 12.21
C SER A 64 -3.55 9.93 12.13
N PHE A 65 -3.90 10.36 11.47
CA PHE A 65 -4.85 11.18 11.59
C PHE A 65 -6.14 10.79 11.76
N TYR A 66 -6.43 10.38 11.95
CA TYR A 66 -7.49 10.08 12.13
C TYR A 66 -7.97 9.92 13.08
N LEU A 67 -7.74 9.85 13.28
CA LEU A 67 -8.13 9.69 14.03
C LEU A 67 -8.74 10.42 14.48
N ILE A 68 -8.92 10.88 14.29
CA ILE A 68 -9.53 11.51 14.71
C ILE A 68 -10.25 11.70 14.81
#